data_cb32f8ef3624d211640970ee00564302
#
_entry.id   cb32f8ef3624d211640970ee00564302
#
_cell.length_a   1.000
_cell.length_b   1.000
_cell.length_c   1.000
_cell.angle_alpha   90.00
_cell.angle_beta   90.00
_cell.angle_gamma   90.00
#
_symmetry.space_group_name_H-M   'P 1'
#
loop_
_entity.id
_entity.type
_entity.pdbx_description
1 polymer ?
#
loop_
_entity_poly.entity_id
_entity_poly.type
_entity_poly.pdbx_seq_one_letter_code
_entity_poly.pdbx_strand_id
1 'polypeptide(L)'
;EPFMPGPQRPVRVRARDLPADAHLEPHRHAWGQLTYCESGTLQVSCTAPHPMTCMAPPSRAVWVPPGALHAVTVIEAAQMRTLYVDAGMVPEGWGTSRVIRVSPLLRELIGALDETRPGAAPPA
;
A
#
# COMPACT_ATOMS: atom_id res chain seq x y z
N GLU A 1 -15.24 -1.57 -1.05
CA GLU A 1 -13.86 -2.09 -0.89
C GLU A 1 -13.82 -3.10 0.25
N PRO A 2 -13.56 -4.38 -0.02
CA PRO A 2 -13.60 -5.42 1.01
C PRO A 2 -12.50 -5.30 2.08
N PHE A 3 -11.45 -4.51 1.81
CA PHE A 3 -10.35 -4.30 2.75
C PHE A 3 -10.36 -2.90 3.36
N MET A 4 -11.49 -2.22 3.33
CA MET A 4 -11.59 -0.88 3.90
C MET A 4 -11.32 -0.92 5.41
N PRO A 5 -10.35 -0.13 5.91
CA PRO A 5 -10.08 -0.05 7.34
C PRO A 5 -11.12 0.80 8.05
N GLY A 6 -11.21 0.64 9.36
CA GLY A 6 -12.12 1.40 10.20
C GLY A 6 -11.65 1.38 11.65
N PRO A 7 -12.39 2.04 12.56
CA PRO A 7 -11.93 2.16 13.96
C PRO A 7 -11.72 0.81 14.68
N GLN A 8 -12.45 -0.23 14.30
CA GLN A 8 -12.32 -1.55 14.93
C GLN A 8 -11.24 -2.41 14.27
N ARG A 9 -10.91 -2.12 13.02
CA ARG A 9 -9.82 -2.77 12.28
C ARG A 9 -9.04 -1.68 11.55
N PRO A 10 -8.22 -0.93 12.29
CA PRO A 10 -7.60 0.27 11.72
C PRO A 10 -6.48 0.00 10.72
N VAL A 11 -5.95 -1.22 10.69
CA VAL A 11 -4.91 -1.61 9.74
C VAL A 11 -5.30 -2.91 9.08
N ARG A 12 -5.31 -2.91 7.74
CA ARG A 12 -5.66 -4.10 6.96
C ARG A 12 -4.65 -4.29 5.83
N VAL A 13 -4.32 -5.54 5.52
CA VAL A 13 -3.36 -5.88 4.48
C VAL A 13 -4.05 -6.60 3.34
N ARG A 14 -3.82 -6.12 2.12
CA ARG A 14 -4.29 -6.75 0.89
C ARG A 14 -3.09 -7.21 0.07
N ALA A 15 -3.09 -8.50 -0.32
CA ALA A 15 -2.07 -9.07 -1.20
C ALA A 15 -2.64 -9.23 -2.61
N ARG A 16 -1.86 -8.87 -3.62
CA ARG A 16 -2.22 -9.03 -5.02
C ARG A 16 -0.98 -9.40 -5.84
N ASP A 17 -1.11 -10.41 -6.70
CA ASP A 17 -0.07 -10.73 -7.67
C ASP A 17 -0.48 -10.09 -9.00
N LEU A 18 0.40 -9.26 -9.54
CA LEU A 18 0.11 -8.48 -10.74
C LEU A 18 1.18 -8.73 -11.80
N PRO A 19 0.78 -8.95 -13.06
CA PRO A 19 1.75 -9.11 -14.15
C PRO A 19 2.43 -7.80 -14.52
N ALA A 20 3.57 -7.89 -15.20
CA ALA A 20 4.20 -6.72 -15.79
C ALA A 20 3.20 -5.99 -16.69
N ASP A 21 3.31 -4.68 -16.75
CA ASP A 21 2.44 -3.77 -17.49
C ASP A 21 1.00 -3.66 -16.96
N ALA A 22 0.66 -4.32 -15.85
CA ALA A 22 -0.60 -4.07 -15.19
C ALA A 22 -0.66 -2.62 -14.71
N HIS A 23 -1.85 -2.05 -14.74
CA HIS A 23 -2.06 -0.66 -14.42
C HIS A 23 -3.30 -0.51 -13.54
N LEU A 24 -3.13 0.16 -12.40
CA LEU A 24 -4.23 0.54 -11.53
C LEU A 24 -4.55 2.00 -11.80
N GLU A 25 -5.77 2.25 -12.30
CA GLU A 25 -6.21 3.58 -12.69
C GLU A 25 -6.16 4.57 -11.50
N PRO A 26 -6.01 5.88 -11.80
CA PRO A 26 -6.00 6.89 -10.74
C PRO A 26 -7.23 6.80 -9.86
N HIS A 27 -7.01 6.79 -8.56
CA HIS A 27 -8.09 6.72 -7.56
C HIS A 27 -7.61 7.34 -6.25
N ARG A 28 -8.56 7.55 -5.35
CA ARG A 28 -8.27 8.05 -4.00
C ARG A 28 -9.12 7.31 -2.99
N HIS A 29 -8.61 7.25 -1.76
CA HIS A 29 -9.32 6.65 -0.63
C HIS A 29 -9.42 7.62 0.53
N ALA A 30 -10.40 7.39 1.40
CA ALA A 30 -10.51 8.13 2.66
C ALA A 30 -9.49 7.67 3.70
N TRP A 31 -8.73 6.61 3.43
CA TRP A 31 -7.72 6.04 4.32
C TRP A 31 -6.32 6.16 3.70
N GLY A 32 -5.29 5.95 4.55
CA GLY A 32 -3.91 5.94 4.10
C GLY A 32 -3.51 4.57 3.55
N GLN A 33 -2.43 4.54 2.78
CA GLN A 33 -1.98 3.34 2.11
C GLN A 33 -0.46 3.28 2.07
N LEU A 34 0.09 2.14 2.47
CA LEU A 34 1.50 1.85 2.31
C LEU A 34 1.63 0.66 1.37
N THR A 35 2.29 0.84 0.24
CA THR A 35 2.39 -0.20 -0.79
C THR A 35 3.84 -0.59 -1.03
N TYR A 36 4.13 -1.89 -1.00
CA TYR A 36 5.43 -2.42 -1.39
C TYR A 36 5.27 -3.76 -2.12
N CYS A 37 6.37 -4.29 -2.64
CA CYS A 37 6.40 -5.60 -3.29
C CYS A 37 7.31 -6.56 -2.55
N GLU A 38 6.88 -7.80 -2.35
CA GLU A 38 7.76 -8.90 -1.94
C GLU A 38 8.74 -9.22 -3.07
N SER A 39 8.27 -9.11 -4.31
CA SER A 39 9.09 -9.26 -5.51
C SER A 39 8.52 -8.36 -6.59
N GLY A 40 9.34 -8.00 -7.57
CA GLY A 40 8.93 -7.12 -8.66
C GLY A 40 9.09 -5.63 -8.31
N THR A 41 8.65 -4.78 -9.21
CA THR A 41 8.82 -3.33 -9.08
C THR A 41 7.57 -2.59 -9.53
N LEU A 42 7.16 -1.60 -8.74
CA LEU A 42 6.05 -0.71 -9.05
C LEU A 42 6.55 0.70 -9.34
N GLN A 43 5.77 1.41 -10.17
CA GLN A 43 5.84 2.86 -10.26
C GLN A 43 4.56 3.40 -9.66
N VAL A 44 4.67 4.30 -8.69
CA VAL A 44 3.53 4.93 -8.05
C VAL A 44 3.55 6.42 -8.38
N SER A 45 2.44 6.92 -8.91
CA SER A 45 2.29 8.33 -9.26
C SER A 45 1.17 8.94 -8.42
N CYS A 46 1.50 9.99 -7.66
CA CYS A 46 0.53 10.83 -6.98
C CYS A 46 0.41 12.12 -7.77
N THR A 47 -0.80 12.53 -8.13
CA THR A 47 -1.03 13.72 -8.95
C THR A 47 -1.62 14.88 -8.16
N ALA A 48 -2.32 14.60 -7.07
CA ALA A 48 -2.93 15.61 -6.22
C ALA A 48 -2.97 15.14 -4.77
N PRO A 49 -2.80 16.01 -3.78
CA PRO A 49 -2.55 17.45 -3.92
C PRO A 49 -1.09 17.79 -4.28
N HIS A 50 -0.14 16.88 -4.07
CA HIS A 50 1.29 17.11 -4.32
C HIS A 50 1.79 16.10 -5.34
N PRO A 51 2.16 16.54 -6.57
CA PRO A 51 2.67 15.63 -7.59
C PRO A 51 3.94 14.92 -7.13
N MET A 52 4.00 13.61 -7.31
CA MET A 52 5.18 12.80 -7.02
C MET A 52 5.09 11.51 -7.84
N THR A 53 6.19 11.13 -8.45
CA THR A 53 6.32 9.81 -9.09
C THR A 53 7.54 9.13 -8.53
N CYS A 54 7.41 7.88 -8.11
CA CYS A 54 8.52 7.14 -7.55
C CYS A 54 8.47 5.67 -7.94
N MET A 55 9.63 5.03 -7.89
CA MET A 55 9.79 3.61 -8.10
C MET A 55 9.83 2.91 -6.75
N ALA A 56 9.18 1.75 -6.66
CA ALA A 56 9.16 0.94 -5.46
C ALA A 56 9.69 -0.46 -5.76
N PRO A 57 11.02 -0.66 -5.67
CA PRO A 57 11.60 -2.01 -5.69
C PRO A 57 11.30 -2.71 -4.36
N PRO A 58 11.62 -4.02 -4.20
CA PRO A 58 11.22 -4.76 -3.00
C PRO A 58 11.65 -4.19 -1.65
N SER A 59 12.69 -3.35 -1.64
CA SER A 59 13.19 -2.74 -0.38
C SER A 59 12.53 -1.42 -0.02
N ARG A 60 11.61 -0.91 -0.84
CA ARG A 60 10.99 0.40 -0.63
C ARG A 60 9.47 0.29 -0.66
N ALA A 61 8.82 1.08 0.18
CA ALA A 61 7.38 1.24 0.19
C ALA A 61 7.02 2.69 -0.09
N VAL A 62 5.84 2.88 -0.67
CA VAL A 62 5.32 4.22 -0.94
C VAL A 62 4.14 4.46 -0.02
N TRP A 63 4.24 5.52 0.77
CA TRP A 63 3.15 6.01 1.58
C TRP A 63 2.30 6.99 0.78
N VAL A 64 1.00 6.73 0.75
CA VAL A 64 0.01 7.60 0.11
C VAL A 64 -0.99 8.01 1.19
N PRO A 65 -1.05 9.31 1.54
CA PRO A 65 -1.94 9.76 2.61
C PRO A 65 -3.41 9.70 2.17
N PRO A 66 -4.35 9.74 3.15
CA PRO A 66 -5.77 9.82 2.81
C PRO A 66 -6.08 10.97 1.86
N GLY A 67 -6.90 10.70 0.86
CA GLY A 67 -7.35 11.70 -0.12
C GLY A 67 -6.42 11.95 -1.29
N ALA A 68 -5.19 11.44 -1.28
CA ALA A 68 -4.26 11.68 -2.39
C ALA A 68 -4.65 10.84 -3.61
N LEU A 69 -4.76 11.51 -4.75
CA LEU A 69 -5.05 10.85 -6.03
C LEU A 69 -3.79 10.18 -6.53
N HIS A 70 -3.84 8.86 -6.75
CA HIS A 70 -2.66 8.08 -7.12
C HIS A 70 -3.00 6.98 -8.11
N ALA A 71 -1.98 6.55 -8.86
CA ALA A 71 -2.05 5.44 -9.81
C ALA A 71 -0.82 4.56 -9.66
N VAL A 72 -0.94 3.31 -10.08
CA VAL A 72 0.15 2.34 -9.99
C VAL A 72 0.36 1.69 -11.35
N THR A 73 1.62 1.58 -11.77
CA THR A 73 2.02 0.82 -12.94
C THR A 73 3.00 -0.26 -12.51
N VAL A 74 2.77 -1.49 -12.92
CA VAL A 74 3.67 -2.60 -12.61
C VAL A 74 4.76 -2.67 -13.66
N ILE A 75 6.00 -2.42 -13.24
CA ILE A 75 7.17 -2.43 -14.15
C ILE A 75 7.68 -3.85 -14.35
N GLU A 76 7.82 -4.60 -13.26
CA GLU A 76 8.16 -6.02 -13.27
C GLU A 76 7.05 -6.76 -12.53
N ALA A 77 6.68 -7.97 -12.99
CA ALA A 77 5.64 -8.77 -12.35
C ALA A 77 5.85 -8.76 -10.83
N ALA A 78 4.81 -8.41 -10.09
CA ALA A 78 4.95 -8.03 -8.70
C ALA A 78 4.02 -8.83 -7.78
N GLN A 79 4.57 -9.21 -6.63
CA GLN A 79 3.78 -9.67 -5.48
C GLN A 79 3.55 -8.45 -4.60
N MET A 80 2.47 -7.72 -4.86
CA MET A 80 2.17 -6.46 -4.18
C MET A 80 1.50 -6.69 -2.84
N ARG A 81 1.92 -5.93 -1.85
CA ARG A 81 1.33 -5.92 -0.51
C ARG A 81 0.94 -4.49 -0.18
N THR A 82 -0.34 -4.28 0.12
CA THR A 82 -0.85 -2.95 0.45
C THR A 82 -1.39 -2.96 1.86
N LEU A 83 -0.88 -2.04 2.66
CA LEU A 83 -1.34 -1.81 4.02
C LEU A 83 -2.28 -0.61 4.00
N TYR A 84 -3.54 -0.82 4.33
CA TYR A 84 -4.52 0.25 4.47
C TYR A 84 -4.59 0.67 5.94
N VAL A 85 -4.54 1.97 6.19
CA VAL A 85 -4.50 2.53 7.53
C VAL A 85 -5.67 3.50 7.70
N ASP A 86 -6.52 3.25 8.69
CA ASP A 86 -7.63 4.15 8.99
C ASP A 86 -7.15 5.58 9.22
N ALA A 87 -7.85 6.56 8.68
CA ALA A 87 -7.43 7.95 8.74
C ALA A 87 -7.22 8.44 10.18
N GLY A 88 -8.01 7.93 11.14
CA GLY A 88 -7.86 8.26 12.54
C GLY A 88 -6.57 7.77 13.19
N MET A 89 -5.86 6.83 12.54
CA MET A 89 -4.59 6.29 13.02
C MET A 89 -3.37 6.90 12.32
N VAL A 90 -3.59 7.75 11.32
CA VAL A 90 -2.47 8.38 10.59
C VAL A 90 -1.85 9.45 11.47
N PRO A 91 -0.54 9.35 11.78
CA PRO A 91 0.11 10.32 12.64
C PRO A 91 0.20 11.69 12.00
N GLU A 92 0.29 12.72 12.84
CA GLU A 92 0.59 14.06 12.40
C GLU A 92 1.95 14.08 11.67
N GLY A 93 2.04 14.85 10.59
CA GLY A 93 3.26 14.89 9.79
C GLY A 93 3.28 13.88 8.64
N TRP A 94 2.29 13.02 8.54
CA TRP A 94 2.18 12.02 7.46
C TRP A 94 1.15 12.42 6.40
N GLY A 95 0.98 13.71 6.19
CA GLY A 95 0.01 14.24 5.22
C GLY A 95 0.50 14.33 3.78
N THR A 96 1.74 13.95 3.50
CA THR A 96 2.28 13.95 2.12
C THR A 96 2.80 12.57 1.77
N SER A 97 2.78 12.25 0.47
CA SER A 97 3.35 11.01 -0.04
C SER A 97 4.86 10.98 0.20
N ARG A 98 5.37 9.80 0.51
CA ARG A 98 6.82 9.60 0.72
C ARG A 98 7.22 8.16 0.45
N VAL A 99 8.51 7.98 0.19
CA VAL A 99 9.11 6.66 0.06
C VAL A 99 9.77 6.32 1.38
N ILE A 100 9.51 5.12 1.89
CA ILE A 100 10.14 4.64 3.11
C ILE A 100 10.85 3.32 2.86
N ARG A 101 11.86 3.04 3.67
CA ARG A 101 12.57 1.78 3.62
C ARG A 101 11.76 0.71 4.35
N VAL A 102 11.64 -0.47 3.74
CA VAL A 102 10.98 -1.61 4.39
C VAL A 102 12.03 -2.40 5.17
N SER A 103 11.95 -2.34 6.48
CA SER A 103 12.82 -3.14 7.35
C SER A 103 12.34 -4.60 7.39
N PRO A 104 13.21 -5.55 7.76
CA PRO A 104 12.76 -6.93 7.98
C PRO A 104 11.60 -7.05 8.97
N LEU A 105 11.60 -6.25 10.02
CA LEU A 105 10.50 -6.24 10.99
C LEU A 105 9.19 -5.80 10.35
N LEU A 106 9.22 -4.73 9.56
CA LEU A 106 8.02 -4.23 8.90
C LEU A 106 7.47 -5.29 7.93
N ARG A 107 8.36 -5.93 7.16
CA ARG A 107 7.95 -7.00 6.23
C ARG A 107 7.24 -8.13 6.99
N GLU A 108 7.80 -8.58 8.12
CA GLU A 108 7.20 -9.66 8.90
C GLU A 108 5.86 -9.25 9.50
N LEU A 109 5.73 -8.02 9.95
CA LEU A 109 4.46 -7.52 10.48
C LEU A 109 3.38 -7.47 9.40
N ILE A 110 3.72 -7.00 8.21
CA ILE A 110 2.79 -6.96 7.09
C ILE A 110 2.35 -8.38 6.72
N GLY A 111 3.30 -9.33 6.68
CA GLY A 111 2.98 -10.73 6.42
C GLY A 111 2.05 -11.33 7.46
N ALA A 112 2.24 -10.98 8.73
CA ALA A 112 1.39 -11.46 9.82
C ALA A 112 -0.03 -10.90 9.74
N LEU A 113 -0.20 -9.70 9.17
CA LEU A 113 -1.50 -9.05 9.02
C LEU A 113 -2.21 -9.41 7.72
N ASP A 114 -1.54 -10.10 6.80
CA ASP A 114 -2.12 -10.48 5.52
C ASP A 114 -3.24 -11.50 5.71
N GLU A 115 -4.46 -11.08 5.47
CA GLU A 115 -5.66 -11.90 5.66
C GLU A 115 -5.82 -12.98 4.58
N THR A 116 -5.04 -12.90 3.50
CA THR A 116 -5.11 -13.85 2.38
C THR A 116 -4.08 -14.97 2.47
N ARG A 117 -3.12 -14.88 3.41
CA ARG A 117 -2.09 -15.90 3.57
C ARG A 117 -2.68 -17.21 4.12
N PRO A 118 -2.08 -18.38 3.80
CA PRO A 118 -2.51 -19.66 4.38
C PRO A 118 -2.49 -19.62 5.90
N GLY A 119 -3.58 -20.07 6.53
CA GLY A 119 -3.70 -20.09 7.99
C GLY A 119 -4.08 -18.76 8.61
N ALA A 120 -4.32 -17.71 7.83
CA ALA A 120 -4.78 -16.43 8.36
C ALA A 120 -6.22 -16.55 8.89
N ALA A 121 -6.53 -15.76 9.93
CA ALA A 121 -7.89 -15.66 10.42
C ALA A 121 -8.78 -15.04 9.33
N PRO A 122 -10.05 -15.49 9.20
CA PRO A 122 -10.94 -14.89 8.22
C PRO A 122 -11.22 -13.42 8.56
N PRO A 123 -11.49 -12.57 7.55
CA PRO A 123 -11.86 -11.18 7.78
C PRO A 123 -13.15 -11.09 8.55
N ALA A 124 -13.24 -10.14 9.47
CA ALA A 124 -14.45 -9.91 10.25
C ALA A 124 -15.53 -9.22 9.43
#